data_ec4bcbe6c9807bbfad2ed9c055bca72e
#
_entry.id   ec4bcbe6c9807bbfad2ed9c055bca72e
#
_cell.length_a   1.000
_cell.length_b   1.000
_cell.length_c   1.000
_cell.angle_alpha   90.00
_cell.angle_beta   90.00
_cell.angle_gamma   90.00
#
_symmetry.space_group_name_H-M   'P 1'
#
loop_
_entity.id
_entity.type
_entity.pdbx_description
1 polymer ?
#
loop_
_entity_poly.entity_id
_entity_poly.type
_entity_poly.pdbx_seq_one_letter_code
_entity_poly.pdbx_strand_id
1 'polypeptide(L)'
;LALTFDDGPSPQYTPRLLDGLKQRGVHATFFLIGQQVQDYPELVQRIRAEGHQIGNHTYDHAPLDRLSCGEAMADLSRCDGVLQKLAGEGTYWVRPPYGFITEEELAAWSTPMLYWSVDTCDWECRDVQKVFSAICQARDGDVILLHDCYGTSVEAALQAIDCLSEQGVEFVTVEELFALRGQTAEAGHLYRRPE
;
A
#
# COMPACT_ATOMS: atom_id res chain seq x y z
N LEU A 1 3.47 -3.41 13.06
CA LEU A 1 3.91 -3.47 11.66
C LEU A 1 2.81 -2.96 10.73
N ALA A 2 3.18 -2.42 9.57
CA ALA A 2 2.24 -2.12 8.51
C ALA A 2 2.50 -3.01 7.29
N LEU A 3 1.51 -3.87 6.95
CA LEU A 3 1.49 -4.57 5.67
C LEU A 3 0.92 -3.63 4.61
N THR A 4 1.61 -3.49 3.50
CA THR A 4 1.18 -2.65 2.39
C THR A 4 1.17 -3.45 1.09
N PHE A 5 0.12 -3.27 0.29
CA PHE A 5 -0.10 -4.01 -0.94
C PHE A 5 -0.24 -3.04 -2.11
N ASP A 6 0.59 -3.19 -3.13
CA ASP A 6 0.60 -2.38 -4.33
C ASP A 6 -0.08 -3.10 -5.52
N ASP A 7 -0.36 -2.36 -6.58
CA ASP A 7 -0.87 -2.80 -7.89
C ASP A 7 -2.33 -3.26 -7.93
N GLY A 8 -3.01 -3.29 -6.79
CA GLY A 8 -4.41 -3.70 -6.73
C GLY A 8 -5.43 -2.63 -7.19
N PRO A 9 -6.73 -2.96 -7.09
CA PRO A 9 -7.26 -4.26 -6.66
C PRO A 9 -7.19 -5.32 -7.74
N SER A 10 -6.81 -6.55 -7.37
CA SER A 10 -6.81 -7.72 -8.25
C SER A 10 -8.10 -8.53 -8.07
N PRO A 11 -8.92 -8.76 -9.12
CA PRO A 11 -10.16 -9.52 -8.98
C PRO A 11 -9.92 -10.98 -8.56
N GLN A 12 -8.71 -11.49 -8.81
CA GLN A 12 -8.35 -12.87 -8.50
C GLN A 12 -7.88 -13.05 -7.05
N TYR A 13 -7.13 -12.08 -6.50
CA TYR A 13 -6.42 -12.29 -5.24
C TYR A 13 -6.84 -11.35 -4.12
N THR A 14 -7.22 -10.09 -4.42
CA THR A 14 -7.67 -9.14 -3.40
C THR A 14 -8.85 -9.66 -2.57
N PRO A 15 -9.88 -10.34 -3.13
CA PRO A 15 -10.95 -10.92 -2.32
C PRO A 15 -10.46 -11.93 -1.29
N ARG A 16 -9.52 -12.83 -1.68
CA ARG A 16 -8.93 -13.81 -0.77
C ARG A 16 -8.11 -13.17 0.33
N LEU A 17 -7.36 -12.10 -0.01
CA LEU A 17 -6.60 -11.34 0.97
C LEU A 17 -7.52 -10.68 2.00
N LEU A 18 -8.57 -10.01 1.55
CA LEU A 18 -9.55 -9.36 2.42
C LEU A 18 -10.26 -10.36 3.35
N ASP A 19 -10.68 -11.51 2.83
CA ASP A 19 -11.25 -12.59 3.65
C ASP A 19 -10.28 -13.03 4.75
N GLY A 20 -9.01 -13.20 4.38
CA GLY A 20 -7.96 -13.62 5.30
C GLY A 20 -7.62 -12.58 6.36
N LEU A 21 -7.54 -11.29 6.00
CA LEU A 21 -7.33 -10.17 6.92
C LEU A 21 -8.50 -10.05 7.91
N LYS A 22 -9.73 -10.12 7.39
CA LYS A 22 -10.95 -10.06 8.21
C LYS A 22 -11.03 -11.17 9.24
N GLN A 23 -10.70 -12.43 8.85
CA GLN A 23 -10.68 -13.57 9.76
C GLN A 23 -9.69 -13.39 10.92
N ARG A 24 -8.64 -12.60 10.71
CA ARG A 24 -7.57 -12.33 11.68
C ARG A 24 -7.76 -11.01 12.44
N GLY A 25 -8.77 -10.22 12.07
CA GLY A 25 -9.00 -8.89 12.64
C GLY A 25 -7.87 -7.90 12.38
N VAL A 26 -7.21 -8.03 11.22
CA VAL A 26 -6.02 -7.24 10.83
C VAL A 26 -6.39 -6.23 9.76
N HIS A 27 -5.91 -4.99 9.91
CA HIS A 27 -5.98 -3.97 8.87
C HIS A 27 -4.65 -3.85 8.11
N ALA A 28 -4.72 -3.40 6.87
CA ALA A 28 -3.59 -3.18 5.99
C ALA A 28 -3.78 -1.91 5.16
N THR A 29 -2.75 -1.51 4.42
CA THR A 29 -2.82 -0.38 3.48
C THR A 29 -2.68 -0.88 2.04
N PHE A 30 -3.54 -0.39 1.16
CA PHE A 30 -3.58 -0.76 -0.25
C PHE A 30 -3.27 0.47 -1.11
N PHE A 31 -2.17 0.45 -1.85
CA PHE A 31 -1.84 1.47 -2.83
C PHE A 31 -2.39 1.02 -4.20
N LEU A 32 -3.49 1.64 -4.61
CA LEU A 32 -4.28 1.18 -5.72
C LEU A 32 -3.98 1.94 -7.02
N ILE A 33 -3.92 1.22 -8.14
CA ILE A 33 -3.80 1.78 -9.48
C ILE A 33 -5.16 2.29 -9.94
N GLY A 34 -5.24 3.53 -10.39
CA GLY A 34 -6.50 4.18 -10.76
C GLY A 34 -7.31 3.45 -11.83
N GLN A 35 -6.66 2.83 -12.81
CA GLN A 35 -7.33 1.97 -13.79
C GLN A 35 -8.01 0.77 -13.13
N GLN A 36 -7.31 0.07 -12.22
CA GLN A 36 -7.87 -1.07 -11.50
C GLN A 36 -9.02 -0.65 -10.57
N VAL A 37 -8.92 0.55 -9.98
CA VAL A 37 -9.99 1.15 -9.17
C VAL A 37 -11.27 1.35 -9.99
N GLN A 38 -11.17 1.80 -11.23
CA GLN A 38 -12.31 1.97 -12.13
C GLN A 38 -12.90 0.64 -12.60
N ASP A 39 -12.03 -0.36 -12.83
CA ASP A 39 -12.45 -1.67 -13.34
C ASP A 39 -13.12 -2.52 -12.25
N TYR A 40 -12.74 -2.33 -10.98
CA TYR A 40 -13.22 -3.14 -9.85
C TYR A 40 -13.71 -2.29 -8.67
N PRO A 41 -14.70 -1.40 -8.87
CA PRO A 41 -15.15 -0.47 -7.84
C PRO A 41 -15.71 -1.15 -6.59
N GLU A 42 -16.30 -2.34 -6.73
CA GLU A 42 -16.81 -3.13 -5.61
C GLU A 42 -15.70 -3.60 -4.66
N LEU A 43 -14.50 -3.90 -5.19
CA LEU A 43 -13.35 -4.27 -4.37
C LEU A 43 -12.81 -3.06 -3.60
N VAL A 44 -12.78 -1.89 -4.23
CA VAL A 44 -12.38 -0.63 -3.58
C VAL A 44 -13.31 -0.29 -2.41
N GLN A 45 -14.63 -0.40 -2.66
CA GLN A 45 -15.63 -0.19 -1.61
C GLN A 45 -15.49 -1.21 -0.47
N ARG A 46 -15.17 -2.46 -0.80
CA ARG A 46 -14.93 -3.51 0.18
C ARG A 46 -13.68 -3.23 1.02
N ILE A 47 -12.55 -2.86 0.40
CA ILE A 47 -11.31 -2.47 1.09
C ILE A 47 -11.62 -1.36 2.13
N ARG A 48 -12.34 -0.31 1.70
CA ARG A 48 -12.73 0.80 2.58
C ARG A 48 -13.66 0.37 3.71
N ALA A 49 -14.71 -0.40 3.38
CA ALA A 49 -15.72 -0.83 4.35
C ALA A 49 -15.17 -1.80 5.41
N GLU A 50 -14.13 -2.54 5.11
CA GLU A 50 -13.46 -3.45 6.03
C GLU A 50 -12.35 -2.75 6.86
N GLY A 51 -12.23 -1.40 6.79
CA GLY A 51 -11.34 -0.60 7.65
C GLY A 51 -9.90 -0.50 7.18
N HIS A 52 -9.60 -0.93 5.97
CA HIS A 52 -8.26 -0.79 5.41
C HIS A 52 -8.01 0.64 4.92
N GLN A 53 -6.75 1.06 4.98
CA GLN A 53 -6.31 2.31 4.38
C GLN A 53 -6.12 2.14 2.88
N ILE A 54 -6.53 3.15 2.11
CA ILE A 54 -6.31 3.23 0.66
C ILE A 54 -5.31 4.35 0.39
N GLY A 55 -4.34 4.08 -0.49
CA GLY A 55 -3.39 5.02 -1.04
C GLY A 55 -3.46 5.06 -2.57
N ASN A 56 -2.81 6.06 -3.14
CA ASN A 56 -2.72 6.34 -4.56
C ASN A 56 -1.42 5.73 -5.13
N HIS A 57 -1.56 4.85 -6.12
CA HIS A 57 -0.42 4.24 -6.82
C HIS A 57 -0.34 4.66 -8.30
N THR A 58 -0.65 5.95 -8.56
CA THR A 58 -0.82 6.54 -9.91
C THR A 58 -2.04 5.97 -10.66
N TYR A 59 -2.37 6.57 -11.80
CA TYR A 59 -3.55 6.13 -12.55
C TYR A 59 -3.25 4.91 -13.43
N ASP A 60 -2.11 4.89 -14.11
CA ASP A 60 -1.73 3.82 -15.07
C ASP A 60 -0.40 3.12 -14.73
N HIS A 61 0.10 3.30 -13.51
CA HIS A 61 1.37 2.72 -13.02
C HIS A 61 2.61 3.22 -13.79
N ALA A 62 2.56 4.46 -14.31
CA ALA A 62 3.72 5.05 -14.99
C ALA A 62 4.86 5.37 -14.00
N PRO A 63 6.12 5.14 -14.37
CA PRO A 63 7.26 5.60 -13.59
C PRO A 63 7.32 7.14 -13.65
N LEU A 64 7.07 7.79 -12.50
CA LEU A 64 6.88 9.24 -12.46
C LEU A 64 8.11 10.00 -12.96
N ASP A 65 9.32 9.57 -12.60
CA ASP A 65 10.60 10.15 -13.03
C ASP A 65 10.84 10.14 -14.56
N ARG A 66 9.98 9.49 -15.32
CA ARG A 66 9.99 9.47 -16.80
C ARG A 66 9.03 10.48 -17.43
N LEU A 67 8.21 11.12 -16.63
CA LEU A 67 7.22 12.10 -17.03
C LEU A 67 7.77 13.52 -16.77
N SER A 68 7.16 14.52 -17.39
CA SER A 68 7.33 15.87 -16.88
C SER A 68 6.56 16.02 -15.55
N CYS A 69 6.98 16.92 -14.68
CA CYS A 69 6.29 17.17 -13.40
C CYS A 69 4.78 17.45 -13.62
N GLY A 70 4.41 18.18 -14.66
CA GLY A 70 3.00 18.43 -14.99
C GLY A 70 2.23 17.17 -15.37
N GLU A 71 2.83 16.25 -16.13
CA GLU A 71 2.22 14.95 -16.48
C GLU A 71 2.10 14.04 -15.26
N ALA A 72 3.14 13.98 -14.43
CA ALA A 72 3.12 13.24 -13.17
C ALA A 72 2.01 13.72 -12.23
N MET A 73 1.87 15.04 -12.06
CA MET A 73 0.80 15.65 -11.26
C MET A 73 -0.59 15.38 -11.84
N ALA A 74 -0.73 15.39 -13.17
CA ALA A 74 -2.00 15.08 -13.82
C ALA A 74 -2.40 13.61 -13.63
N ASP A 75 -1.45 12.69 -13.70
CA ASP A 75 -1.70 11.26 -13.45
C ASP A 75 -2.11 10.99 -12.00
N LEU A 76 -1.36 11.51 -11.03
CA LEU A 76 -1.69 11.41 -9.62
C LEU A 76 -3.08 12.02 -9.31
N SER A 77 -3.38 13.20 -9.86
CA SER A 77 -4.68 13.87 -9.67
C SER A 77 -5.83 13.06 -10.28
N ARG A 78 -5.60 12.40 -11.40
CA ARG A 78 -6.57 11.53 -12.04
C ARG A 78 -6.89 10.32 -11.16
N CYS A 79 -5.87 9.70 -10.57
CA CYS A 79 -6.05 8.59 -9.63
C CYS A 79 -6.81 9.05 -8.37
N ASP A 80 -6.41 10.18 -7.77
CA ASP A 80 -7.12 10.76 -6.61
C ASP A 80 -8.60 11.01 -6.90
N GLY A 81 -8.91 11.57 -8.06
CA GLY A 81 -10.30 11.85 -8.46
C GLY A 81 -11.16 10.57 -8.57
N VAL A 82 -10.57 9.46 -8.99
CA VAL A 82 -11.25 8.17 -9.05
C VAL A 82 -11.40 7.58 -7.63
N LEU A 83 -10.37 7.66 -6.80
CA LEU A 83 -10.41 7.21 -5.41
C LEU A 83 -11.46 7.99 -4.60
N GLN A 84 -11.48 9.31 -4.69
CA GLN A 84 -12.48 10.15 -4.02
C GLN A 84 -13.90 9.77 -4.40
N LYS A 85 -14.14 9.49 -5.68
CA LYS A 85 -15.47 9.10 -6.18
C LYS A 85 -15.91 7.73 -5.66
N LEU A 86 -15.02 6.76 -5.51
CA LEU A 86 -15.37 5.36 -5.24
C LEU A 86 -15.10 4.93 -3.80
N ALA A 87 -14.06 5.46 -3.17
CA ALA A 87 -13.70 5.18 -1.78
C ALA A 87 -14.11 6.31 -0.82
N GLY A 88 -14.58 7.45 -1.34
CA GLY A 88 -15.00 8.60 -0.54
C GLY A 88 -13.92 9.64 -0.34
N GLU A 89 -14.29 10.78 0.25
CA GLU A 89 -13.37 11.86 0.53
C GLU A 89 -12.32 11.45 1.57
N GLY A 90 -11.08 11.91 1.38
CA GLY A 90 -9.96 11.63 2.28
C GLY A 90 -8.62 12.07 1.69
N THR A 91 -7.59 11.95 2.50
CA THR A 91 -6.20 12.14 2.06
C THR A 91 -5.64 10.78 1.63
N TYR A 92 -5.29 10.66 0.38
CA TYR A 92 -4.66 9.45 -0.14
C TYR A 92 -3.16 9.65 -0.21
N TRP A 93 -2.43 8.90 0.62
CA TRP A 93 -0.97 8.89 0.55
C TRP A 93 -0.54 8.30 -0.78
N VAL A 94 0.55 8.80 -1.33
CA VAL A 94 1.07 8.30 -2.61
C VAL A 94 2.21 7.33 -2.38
N ARG A 95 2.20 6.23 -3.12
CA ARG A 95 3.41 5.44 -3.33
C ARG A 95 3.77 5.50 -4.81
N PRO A 96 4.94 6.10 -5.16
CA PRO A 96 5.39 6.15 -6.54
C PRO A 96 5.67 4.74 -7.08
N PRO A 97 5.22 4.38 -8.28
CA PRO A 97 5.57 3.14 -8.93
C PRO A 97 7.09 2.95 -9.01
N TYR A 98 7.56 1.73 -8.75
CA TYR A 98 8.99 1.37 -8.71
C TYR A 98 9.82 2.14 -7.68
N GLY A 99 9.21 2.99 -6.88
CA GLY A 99 9.91 3.92 -6.01
C GLY A 99 10.58 5.09 -6.75
N PHE A 100 10.16 5.42 -7.96
CA PHE A 100 10.76 6.48 -8.76
C PHE A 100 9.98 7.78 -8.65
N ILE A 101 10.63 8.80 -8.11
CA ILE A 101 10.12 10.16 -7.98
C ILE A 101 11.28 11.17 -7.94
N THR A 102 11.08 12.32 -8.54
CA THR A 102 12.03 13.44 -8.49
C THR A 102 11.72 14.35 -7.30
N GLU A 103 12.71 15.17 -6.89
CA GLU A 103 12.50 16.19 -5.84
C GLU A 103 11.44 17.21 -6.22
N GLU A 104 11.35 17.58 -7.51
CA GLU A 104 10.36 18.51 -8.03
C GLU A 104 8.95 17.95 -7.88
N GLU A 105 8.72 16.70 -8.26
CA GLU A 105 7.43 16.01 -8.14
C GLU A 105 7.03 15.82 -6.67
N LEU A 106 7.98 15.44 -5.82
CA LEU A 106 7.75 15.30 -4.39
C LEU A 106 7.31 16.63 -3.76
N ALA A 107 7.97 17.74 -4.12
CA ALA A 107 7.62 19.06 -3.61
C ALA A 107 6.30 19.59 -4.17
N ALA A 108 5.89 19.18 -5.37
CA ALA A 108 4.67 19.63 -6.03
C ALA A 108 3.40 18.95 -5.50
N TRP A 109 3.51 17.77 -4.89
CA TRP A 109 2.33 17.01 -4.45
C TRP A 109 1.92 17.37 -3.02
N SER A 110 0.60 17.40 -2.77
CA SER A 110 0.02 17.95 -1.55
C SER A 110 -0.28 16.93 -0.45
N THR A 111 0.04 15.64 -0.67
CA THR A 111 -0.14 14.59 0.34
C THR A 111 1.18 13.89 0.63
N PRO A 112 1.32 13.19 1.77
CA PRO A 112 2.53 12.45 2.09
C PRO A 112 2.83 11.37 1.06
N MET A 113 4.11 11.08 0.85
CA MET A 113 4.55 9.94 0.04
C MET A 113 5.25 8.90 0.90
N LEU A 114 5.05 7.63 0.53
CA LEU A 114 5.55 6.50 1.28
C LEU A 114 6.28 5.49 0.38
N TYR A 115 7.47 5.12 0.79
CA TYR A 115 8.17 3.93 0.31
C TYR A 115 7.86 2.74 1.22
N TRP A 116 8.87 1.94 1.48
CA TRP A 116 8.89 0.80 2.38
C TRP A 116 10.21 0.73 3.11
N SER A 117 10.23 0.08 4.24
CA SER A 117 11.46 -0.23 4.98
C SER A 117 11.87 -1.70 4.80
N VAL A 118 10.92 -2.57 4.41
CA VAL A 118 11.18 -3.97 4.09
C VAL A 118 10.63 -4.26 2.68
N ASP A 119 11.53 -4.62 1.76
CA ASP A 119 11.16 -5.16 0.45
C ASP A 119 11.18 -6.68 0.52
N THR A 120 10.03 -7.30 0.27
CA THR A 120 9.91 -8.76 0.28
C THR A 120 10.38 -9.40 -1.02
N CYS A 121 10.60 -8.59 -2.07
CA CYS A 121 10.90 -9.03 -3.43
C CYS A 121 9.89 -10.06 -3.98
N ASP A 122 8.63 -9.99 -3.54
CA ASP A 122 7.57 -10.91 -3.93
C ASP A 122 7.26 -10.83 -5.42
N TRP A 123 7.41 -9.64 -6.00
CA TRP A 123 7.27 -9.35 -7.42
C TRP A 123 8.29 -10.11 -8.30
N GLU A 124 9.45 -10.46 -7.75
CA GLU A 124 10.53 -11.18 -8.43
C GLU A 124 10.52 -12.67 -8.08
N CYS A 125 10.56 -13.01 -6.80
CA CYS A 125 10.81 -14.38 -6.34
C CYS A 125 9.61 -15.32 -6.49
N ARG A 126 8.37 -14.83 -6.39
CA ARG A 126 7.13 -15.61 -6.47
C ARG A 126 7.15 -16.88 -5.60
N ASP A 127 7.79 -16.81 -4.45
CA ASP A 127 8.03 -17.93 -3.54
C ASP A 127 7.46 -17.62 -2.15
N VAL A 128 6.46 -18.39 -1.73
CA VAL A 128 5.75 -18.19 -0.46
C VAL A 128 6.70 -18.19 0.73
N GLN A 129 7.68 -19.09 0.76
CA GLN A 129 8.59 -19.23 1.91
C GLN A 129 9.60 -18.10 1.99
N LYS A 130 10.08 -17.60 0.85
CA LYS A 130 10.98 -16.45 0.82
C LYS A 130 10.26 -15.19 1.27
N VAL A 131 9.05 -14.93 0.75
CA VAL A 131 8.23 -13.78 1.13
C VAL A 131 7.86 -13.85 2.61
N PHE A 132 7.38 -15.02 3.09
CA PHE A 132 7.10 -15.25 4.51
C PHE A 132 8.33 -14.93 5.38
N SER A 133 9.51 -15.46 5.01
CA SER A 133 10.73 -15.23 5.77
C SER A 133 11.14 -13.76 5.80
N ALA A 134 10.94 -13.03 4.71
CA ALA A 134 11.21 -11.59 4.65
C ALA A 134 10.28 -10.80 5.58
N ILE A 135 8.98 -11.13 5.60
CA ILE A 135 8.01 -10.50 6.50
C ILE A 135 8.38 -10.79 7.97
N CYS A 136 8.75 -12.04 8.29
CA CYS A 136 9.11 -12.42 9.67
C CYS A 136 10.40 -11.80 10.19
N GLN A 137 11.24 -11.21 9.33
CA GLN A 137 12.45 -10.48 9.73
C GLN A 137 12.18 -8.99 9.99
N ALA A 138 10.96 -8.51 9.72
CA ALA A 138 10.58 -7.13 9.98
C ALA A 138 10.64 -6.79 11.47
N ARG A 139 10.97 -5.54 11.76
CA ARG A 139 11.09 -5.00 13.12
C ARG A 139 9.92 -4.09 13.42
N ASP A 140 9.67 -3.85 14.68
CA ASP A 140 8.65 -2.92 15.14
C ASP A 140 8.78 -1.55 14.44
N GLY A 141 7.66 -1.09 13.88
CA GLY A 141 7.59 0.16 13.10
C GLY A 141 7.88 -0.01 11.61
N ASP A 142 8.21 -1.21 11.12
CA ASP A 142 8.47 -1.40 9.70
C ASP A 142 7.20 -1.35 8.83
N VAL A 143 7.38 -0.82 7.61
CA VAL A 143 6.43 -0.81 6.51
C VAL A 143 6.90 -1.83 5.48
N ILE A 144 6.06 -2.82 5.20
CA ILE A 144 6.41 -3.99 4.39
C ILE A 144 5.74 -3.89 3.02
N LEU A 145 6.55 -3.96 1.95
CA LEU A 145 6.08 -3.98 0.57
C LEU A 145 5.66 -5.38 0.15
N LEU A 146 4.46 -5.47 -0.38
CA LEU A 146 3.85 -6.65 -1.01
C LEU A 146 2.99 -6.21 -2.19
N HIS A 147 2.53 -7.18 -3.00
CA HIS A 147 1.61 -6.94 -4.10
C HIS A 147 0.44 -7.92 -4.03
N ASP A 148 -0.79 -7.42 -4.03
CA ASP A 148 -2.00 -8.26 -3.96
C ASP A 148 -2.43 -8.86 -5.31
N CYS A 149 -1.66 -8.58 -6.35
CA CYS A 149 -1.80 -9.21 -7.66
C CYS A 149 -1.11 -10.59 -7.77
N TYR A 150 -0.46 -11.09 -6.69
CA TYR A 150 0.19 -12.39 -6.66
C TYR A 150 -0.33 -13.30 -5.55
N GLY A 151 -0.78 -14.49 -5.92
CA GLY A 151 -1.28 -15.48 -4.95
C GLY A 151 -0.24 -15.93 -3.92
N THR A 152 1.05 -15.94 -4.29
CA THR A 152 2.16 -16.26 -3.39
C THR A 152 2.35 -15.21 -2.31
N SER A 153 2.19 -13.92 -2.65
CA SER A 153 2.26 -12.80 -1.71
C SER A 153 1.12 -12.84 -0.70
N VAL A 154 -0.10 -13.07 -1.20
CA VAL A 154 -1.29 -13.19 -0.34
C VAL A 154 -1.13 -14.36 0.64
N GLU A 155 -0.70 -15.53 0.17
CA GLU A 155 -0.50 -16.70 1.01
C GLU A 155 0.59 -16.46 2.07
N ALA A 156 1.73 -15.91 1.68
CA ALA A 156 2.84 -15.61 2.57
C ALA A 156 2.44 -14.58 3.64
N ALA A 157 1.72 -13.52 3.25
CA ALA A 157 1.25 -12.50 4.17
C ALA A 157 0.31 -13.07 5.24
N LEU A 158 -0.65 -13.90 4.84
CA LEU A 158 -1.59 -14.51 5.80
C LEU A 158 -0.90 -15.48 6.76
N GLN A 159 0.06 -16.27 6.27
CA GLN A 159 0.89 -17.13 7.15
C GLN A 159 1.75 -16.32 8.11
N ALA A 160 2.33 -15.22 7.65
CA ALA A 160 3.17 -14.36 8.48
C ALA A 160 2.34 -13.62 9.56
N ILE A 161 1.12 -13.20 9.24
CA ILE A 161 0.20 -12.64 10.23
C ILE A 161 -0.06 -13.65 11.34
N ASP A 162 -0.40 -14.90 11.01
CA ASP A 162 -0.63 -15.94 12.02
C ASP A 162 0.58 -16.14 12.92
N CYS A 163 1.76 -16.33 12.33
CA CYS A 163 3.00 -16.56 13.06
C CYS A 163 3.43 -15.40 13.95
N LEU A 164 3.34 -14.16 13.47
CA LEU A 164 3.80 -12.98 14.19
C LEU A 164 2.78 -12.51 15.24
N SER A 165 1.48 -12.69 15.00
CA SER A 165 0.44 -12.40 15.98
C SER A 165 0.54 -13.31 17.21
N GLU A 166 0.92 -14.58 17.05
CA GLU A 166 1.22 -15.48 18.17
C GLU A 166 2.40 -15.00 19.02
N GLN A 167 3.28 -14.17 18.45
CA GLN A 167 4.42 -13.53 19.15
C GLN A 167 4.08 -12.15 19.72
N GLY A 168 2.81 -11.71 19.61
CA GLY A 168 2.34 -10.44 20.14
C GLY A 168 2.58 -9.25 19.19
N VAL A 169 2.85 -9.49 17.90
CA VAL A 169 2.96 -8.43 16.91
C VAL A 169 1.57 -8.00 16.46
N GLU A 170 1.32 -6.70 16.47
CA GLU A 170 0.11 -6.09 15.94
C GLU A 170 0.34 -5.57 14.52
N PHE A 171 -0.67 -5.74 13.67
CA PHE A 171 -0.69 -5.23 12.31
C PHE A 171 -1.71 -4.11 12.21
N VAL A 172 -1.26 -2.96 11.70
CA VAL A 172 -2.04 -1.72 11.60
C VAL A 172 -1.88 -1.10 10.23
N THR A 173 -2.73 -0.14 9.89
CA THR A 173 -2.55 0.67 8.68
C THR A 173 -1.32 1.58 8.82
N VAL A 174 -0.86 2.15 7.71
CA VAL A 174 0.26 3.12 7.75
C VAL A 174 -0.10 4.35 8.58
N GLU A 175 -1.31 4.89 8.42
CA GLU A 175 -1.76 6.05 9.21
C GLU A 175 -1.80 5.74 10.70
N GLU A 176 -2.32 4.58 11.08
CA GLU A 176 -2.31 4.12 12.48
C GLU A 176 -0.88 3.94 13.00
N LEU A 177 0.04 3.38 12.18
CA LEU A 177 1.44 3.20 12.56
C LEU A 177 2.12 4.54 12.87
N PHE A 178 1.92 5.56 12.02
CA PHE A 178 2.44 6.90 12.26
C PHE A 178 1.82 7.55 13.51
N ALA A 179 0.52 7.41 13.68
CA ALA A 179 -0.19 7.92 14.86
C ALA A 179 0.31 7.27 16.17
N LEU A 180 0.54 5.95 16.18
CA LEU A 180 1.09 5.22 17.32
C LEU A 180 2.52 5.68 17.69
N ARG A 181 3.27 6.21 16.74
CA ARG A 181 4.60 6.81 16.96
C ARG A 181 4.53 8.30 17.30
N GLY A 182 3.32 8.89 17.37
CA GLY A 182 3.15 10.32 17.62
C GLY A 182 3.66 11.21 16.49
N GLN A 183 3.81 10.66 15.27
CA GLN A 183 4.29 11.36 14.10
C GLN A 183 3.14 11.70 13.16
N THR A 184 3.09 12.95 12.70
CA THR A 184 2.21 13.38 11.62
C THR A 184 3.01 13.40 10.31
N ALA A 185 2.51 12.73 9.29
CA ALA A 185 3.14 12.77 7.99
C ALA A 185 2.72 14.04 7.23
N GLU A 186 3.67 14.67 6.58
CA GLU A 186 3.50 15.94 5.88
C GLU A 186 3.74 15.79 4.38
N ALA A 187 3.10 16.63 3.59
CA ALA A 187 3.37 16.77 2.15
C ALA A 187 4.82 17.17 1.90
N GLY A 188 5.33 16.83 0.71
CA GLY A 188 6.73 17.12 0.35
C GLY A 188 7.76 16.23 1.03
N HIS A 189 7.31 15.22 1.77
CA HIS A 189 8.18 14.24 2.44
C HIS A 189 7.91 12.83 1.91
N LEU A 190 9.01 12.08 1.76
CA LEU A 190 9.00 10.69 1.34
C LEU A 190 9.48 9.84 2.50
N TYR A 191 8.56 9.14 3.10
CA TYR A 191 8.80 8.32 4.28
C TYR A 191 9.13 6.87 3.88
N ARG A 192 9.91 6.18 4.70
CA ARG A 192 10.08 4.72 4.60
C ARG A 192 9.32 4.00 5.71
N ARG A 193 9.25 4.64 6.87
CA ARG A 193 8.52 4.25 8.08
C ARG A 193 8.48 5.47 9.01
N PRO A 194 7.68 5.48 10.07
CA PRO A 194 7.81 6.49 11.11
C PRO A 194 9.15 6.35 11.84
N GLU A 195 9.64 7.46 12.37
CA GLU A 195 10.89 7.53 13.15
C GLU A 195 10.72 6.99 14.59
#